data_9804616fcd4c038cadc571ac6476bc9f
#
_entry.id   9804616fcd4c038cadc571ac6476bc9f
#
_cell.length_a   1.000
_cell.length_b   1.000
_cell.length_c   1.000
_cell.angle_alpha   90.00
_cell.angle_beta   90.00
_cell.angle_gamma   90.00
#
_symmetry.space_group_name_H-M   'P 1'
#
loop_
_entity.id
_entity.type
_entity.pdbx_description
1 polymer ?
#
loop_
_entity_poly.entity_id
_entity_poly.type
_entity_poly.pdbx_seq_one_letter_code
_entity_poly.pdbx_strand_id
1 'polypeptide(L)'
;MQETKGQKGRGLFARAMRGSAFTAGSYVIAQVLRLGSNLILTRLLAPEAFGVMTLVSVVLVGMVMFSDVGVSASISQSKRGDDADFLNTAFTIHAFRGTMLWLATCALAWPLAQFYHAPELAWRLPVAGISLFISGFNPTRIETATRHLLLGRVTLLDLISQAIGIAAMVGLSMVLVSVWGLVIGAIVGSLAKLVLTWVYLPGPANRFHWDRTAGHELIHFGKWIFLSTACGFLLSQGDKAIFGAYLSLEELGIY
;
A
#
# COMPACT_ATOMS: atom_id res chain seq x y z
N MET A 1 -13.64 20.63 39.80
CA MET A 1 -13.64 20.64 38.30
C MET A 1 -12.26 20.39 37.66
N GLN A 2 -11.17 20.26 38.41
CA GLN A 2 -9.83 19.96 37.92
C GLN A 2 -9.48 18.46 37.91
N GLU A 3 -10.07 17.62 38.74
CA GLU A 3 -9.78 16.17 38.79
C GLU A 3 -10.24 15.36 37.57
N THR A 4 -11.30 15.79 36.90
CA THR A 4 -11.84 15.10 35.71
C THR A 4 -10.96 15.29 34.46
N LYS A 5 -10.14 16.35 34.37
CA LYS A 5 -9.19 16.54 33.24
C LYS A 5 -7.96 15.64 33.35
N GLY A 6 -7.47 15.38 34.56
CA GLY A 6 -6.31 14.51 34.79
C GLY A 6 -6.61 13.02 34.51
N GLN A 7 -7.81 12.55 34.82
CA GLN A 7 -8.20 11.16 34.56
C GLN A 7 -8.45 10.87 33.06
N LYS A 8 -9.03 11.80 32.32
CA LYS A 8 -9.18 11.70 30.86
C LYS A 8 -7.82 11.68 30.13
N GLY A 9 -6.87 12.49 30.59
CA GLY A 9 -5.51 12.53 30.00
C GLY A 9 -4.73 11.22 30.23
N ARG A 10 -4.80 10.62 31.41
CA ARG A 10 -4.18 9.31 31.72
C ARG A 10 -4.77 8.18 30.90
N GLY A 11 -6.09 8.18 30.67
CA GLY A 11 -6.75 7.17 29.81
C GLY A 11 -6.37 7.29 28.34
N LEU A 12 -6.21 8.51 27.82
CA LEU A 12 -5.78 8.77 26.45
C LEU A 12 -4.32 8.37 26.24
N PHE A 13 -3.44 8.73 27.15
CA PHE A 13 -2.03 8.35 27.13
C PHE A 13 -1.83 6.82 27.19
N ALA A 14 -2.56 6.13 28.07
CA ALA A 14 -2.51 4.68 28.16
C ALA A 14 -3.02 3.98 26.89
N ARG A 15 -4.04 4.53 26.21
CA ARG A 15 -4.52 4.02 24.91
C ARG A 15 -3.50 4.26 23.82
N ALA A 16 -2.91 5.46 23.75
CA ALA A 16 -1.86 5.77 22.78
C ALA A 16 -0.63 4.88 22.98
N MET A 17 -0.16 4.70 24.21
CA MET A 17 0.97 3.81 24.53
C MET A 17 0.68 2.34 24.15
N ARG A 18 -0.50 1.82 24.47
CA ARG A 18 -0.88 0.46 24.04
C ARG A 18 -0.96 0.35 22.52
N GLY A 19 -1.54 1.34 21.85
CA GLY A 19 -1.61 1.38 20.39
C GLY A 19 -0.23 1.37 19.76
N SER A 20 0.67 2.23 20.23
CA SER A 20 2.05 2.32 19.73
C SER A 20 2.85 1.06 20.00
N ALA A 21 2.75 0.47 21.21
CA ALA A 21 3.41 -0.79 21.55
C ALA A 21 2.90 -1.96 20.69
N PHE A 22 1.58 -2.02 20.47
CA PHE A 22 0.98 -3.02 19.58
C PHE A 22 1.45 -2.84 18.13
N THR A 23 1.47 -1.60 17.63
CA THR A 23 1.96 -1.30 16.27
C THR A 23 3.44 -1.65 16.12
N ALA A 24 4.29 -1.33 17.11
CA ALA A 24 5.71 -1.70 17.09
C ALA A 24 5.91 -3.22 17.12
N GLY A 25 5.18 -3.93 17.98
CA GLY A 25 5.23 -5.41 18.02
C GLY A 25 4.76 -6.05 16.72
N SER A 26 3.70 -5.51 16.14
CA SER A 26 3.17 -5.98 14.85
C SER A 26 4.15 -5.73 13.70
N TYR A 27 4.88 -4.62 13.73
CA TYR A 27 5.93 -4.34 12.74
C TYR A 27 7.05 -5.39 12.80
N VAL A 28 7.48 -5.77 14.01
CA VAL A 28 8.48 -6.84 14.19
C VAL A 28 7.96 -8.17 13.63
N ILE A 29 6.71 -8.54 13.95
CA ILE A 29 6.08 -9.75 13.42
C ILE A 29 6.01 -9.71 11.89
N ALA A 30 5.58 -8.59 11.31
CA ALA A 30 5.54 -8.38 9.86
C ALA A 30 6.93 -8.57 9.22
N GLN A 31 7.96 -8.05 9.87
CA GLN A 31 9.34 -8.16 9.38
C GLN A 31 9.86 -9.60 9.48
N VAL A 32 9.56 -10.31 10.55
CA VAL A 32 9.90 -11.74 10.68
C VAL A 32 9.19 -12.58 9.60
N LEU A 33 7.90 -12.33 9.36
CA LEU A 33 7.16 -12.99 8.29
C LEU A 33 7.79 -12.71 6.91
N ARG A 34 8.18 -11.48 6.65
CA ARG A 34 8.84 -11.08 5.39
C ARG A 34 10.20 -11.74 5.24
N LEU A 35 11.02 -11.74 6.28
CA LEU A 35 12.32 -12.42 6.26
C LEU A 35 12.15 -13.92 6.04
N GLY A 36 11.24 -14.55 6.77
CA GLY A 36 10.96 -15.99 6.60
C GLY A 36 10.49 -16.33 5.19
N SER A 37 9.59 -15.53 4.62
CA SER A 37 9.14 -15.72 3.25
C SER A 37 10.27 -15.54 2.23
N ASN A 38 11.09 -14.52 2.39
CA ASN A 38 12.23 -14.29 1.50
C ASN A 38 13.22 -15.47 1.54
N LEU A 39 13.53 -15.98 2.73
CA LEU A 39 14.43 -17.16 2.86
C LEU A 39 13.87 -18.40 2.17
N ILE A 40 12.57 -18.62 2.18
CA ILE A 40 11.92 -19.73 1.48
C ILE A 40 11.96 -19.48 -0.03
N LEU A 41 11.56 -18.29 -0.46
CA LEU A 41 11.45 -17.93 -1.87
C LEU A 41 12.82 -17.92 -2.58
N THR A 42 13.89 -17.45 -1.91
CA THR A 42 15.26 -17.47 -2.46
C THR A 42 15.81 -18.88 -2.68
N ARG A 43 15.23 -19.89 -2.05
CA ARG A 43 15.56 -21.29 -2.31
C ARG A 43 14.73 -21.93 -3.42
N LEU A 44 13.58 -21.33 -3.73
CA LEU A 44 12.63 -21.85 -4.72
C LEU A 44 12.79 -21.21 -6.10
N LEU A 45 13.20 -19.95 -6.13
CA LEU A 45 13.22 -19.12 -7.34
C LEU A 45 14.65 -18.69 -7.67
N ALA A 46 14.95 -18.59 -8.95
CA ALA A 46 16.20 -18.05 -9.44
C ALA A 46 16.34 -16.54 -9.14
N PRO A 47 17.57 -15.99 -8.98
CA PRO A 47 17.78 -14.57 -8.67
C PRO A 47 17.13 -13.61 -9.66
N GLU A 48 17.05 -13.98 -10.94
CA GLU A 48 16.40 -13.16 -11.98
C GLU A 48 14.92 -12.90 -11.68
N ALA A 49 14.23 -13.84 -11.01
CA ALA A 49 12.86 -13.67 -10.59
C ALA A 49 12.70 -12.50 -9.58
N PHE A 50 13.67 -12.35 -8.69
CA PHE A 50 13.71 -11.23 -7.73
C PHE A 50 14.09 -9.93 -8.42
N GLY A 51 14.99 -9.94 -9.40
CA GLY A 51 15.35 -8.78 -10.22
C GLY A 51 14.12 -8.20 -10.92
N VAL A 52 13.36 -9.05 -11.61
CA VAL A 52 12.10 -8.63 -12.25
C VAL A 52 11.10 -8.09 -11.24
N MET A 53 10.95 -8.74 -10.07
CA MET A 53 10.03 -8.30 -9.05
C MET A 53 10.46 -6.99 -8.39
N THR A 54 11.76 -6.73 -8.31
CA THR A 54 12.32 -5.44 -7.88
C THR A 54 11.90 -4.33 -8.84
N LEU A 55 12.05 -4.52 -10.15
CA LEU A 55 11.61 -3.54 -11.16
C LEU A 55 10.10 -3.30 -11.10
N VAL A 56 9.30 -4.37 -11.00
CA VAL A 56 7.86 -4.25 -10.82
C VAL A 56 7.54 -3.41 -9.58
N SER A 57 8.20 -3.69 -8.45
CA SER A 57 7.97 -2.99 -7.19
C SER A 57 8.36 -1.52 -7.28
N VAL A 58 9.49 -1.18 -7.89
CA VAL A 58 9.94 0.21 -8.10
C VAL A 58 8.90 0.98 -8.90
N VAL A 59 8.39 0.41 -9.98
CA VAL A 59 7.36 1.06 -10.81
C VAL A 59 6.07 1.26 -10.03
N LEU A 60 5.55 0.21 -9.35
CA LEU A 60 4.31 0.32 -8.58
C LEU A 60 4.42 1.31 -7.42
N VAL A 61 5.54 1.29 -6.67
CA VAL A 61 5.80 2.24 -5.59
C VAL A 61 5.92 3.66 -6.14
N GLY A 62 6.63 3.85 -7.24
CA GLY A 62 6.72 5.12 -7.94
C GLY A 62 5.34 5.66 -8.32
N MET A 63 4.52 4.84 -8.97
CA MET A 63 3.15 5.19 -9.34
C MET A 63 2.32 5.64 -8.13
N VAL A 64 2.40 4.91 -7.01
CA VAL A 64 1.68 5.28 -5.78
C VAL A 64 2.20 6.61 -5.23
N MET A 65 3.51 6.77 -5.11
CA MET A 65 4.12 7.96 -4.51
C MET A 65 3.92 9.22 -5.36
N PHE A 66 4.08 9.12 -6.67
CA PHE A 66 3.85 10.26 -7.58
C PHE A 66 2.37 10.60 -7.78
N SER A 67 1.44 9.76 -7.38
CA SER A 67 0.01 10.04 -7.45
C SER A 67 -0.62 10.37 -6.11
N ASP A 68 0.17 10.40 -5.02
CA ASP A 68 -0.38 10.65 -3.68
C ASP A 68 -0.88 12.09 -3.56
N VAL A 69 -2.19 12.22 -3.48
CA VAL A 69 -2.89 13.50 -3.26
C VAL A 69 -3.20 13.73 -1.78
N GLY A 70 -2.56 12.99 -0.87
CA GLY A 70 -2.64 13.20 0.56
C GLY A 70 -4.03 13.02 1.17
N VAL A 71 -4.90 12.21 0.56
CA VAL A 71 -6.27 11.98 1.05
C VAL A 71 -6.27 11.46 2.48
N SER A 72 -5.41 10.48 2.80
CA SER A 72 -5.32 9.91 4.15
C SER A 72 -4.89 10.94 5.20
N ALA A 73 -3.93 11.80 4.85
CA ALA A 73 -3.49 12.88 5.72
C ALA A 73 -4.57 13.96 5.88
N SER A 74 -5.30 14.28 4.80
CA SER A 74 -6.42 15.22 4.83
C SER A 74 -7.55 14.72 5.72
N ILE A 75 -7.98 13.47 5.61
CA ILE A 75 -9.01 12.88 6.50
C ILE A 75 -8.58 12.95 7.97
N SER A 76 -7.30 12.67 8.24
CA SER A 76 -6.79 12.67 9.61
C SER A 76 -6.74 14.06 10.24
N GLN A 77 -6.49 15.12 9.46
CA GLN A 77 -6.28 16.48 9.91
C GLN A 77 -7.50 17.41 9.75
N SER A 78 -8.38 17.15 8.78
CA SER A 78 -9.55 17.98 8.53
C SER A 78 -10.57 17.89 9.68
N LYS A 79 -11.23 19.00 9.97
CA LYS A 79 -12.38 19.02 10.88
C LYS A 79 -13.57 18.20 10.35
N ARG A 80 -13.64 18.02 9.02
CA ARG A 80 -14.66 17.25 8.31
C ARG A 80 -14.31 15.77 8.14
N GLY A 81 -13.23 15.28 8.74
CA GLY A 81 -12.75 13.90 8.57
C GLY A 81 -13.70 12.79 9.06
N ASP A 82 -14.82 13.16 9.69
CA ASP A 82 -15.90 12.24 10.07
C ASP A 82 -17.21 12.52 9.29
N ASP A 83 -17.22 13.52 8.39
CA ASP A 83 -18.36 13.87 7.56
C ASP A 83 -18.54 12.83 6.44
N ALA A 84 -19.76 12.31 6.28
CA ALA A 84 -20.06 11.27 5.30
C ALA A 84 -19.79 11.71 3.85
N ASP A 85 -20.12 12.96 3.50
CA ASP A 85 -19.91 13.48 2.14
C ASP A 85 -18.43 13.67 1.85
N PHE A 86 -17.64 14.10 2.84
CA PHE A 86 -16.19 14.19 2.75
C PHE A 86 -15.54 12.82 2.56
N LEU A 87 -15.94 11.82 3.34
CA LEU A 87 -15.43 10.46 3.27
C LEU A 87 -15.83 9.76 1.96
N ASN A 88 -17.05 9.97 1.47
CA ASN A 88 -17.50 9.41 0.20
C ASN A 88 -16.77 10.05 -0.99
N THR A 89 -16.51 11.36 -0.94
CA THR A 89 -15.69 12.05 -1.95
C THR A 89 -14.26 11.54 -1.94
N ALA A 90 -13.67 11.35 -0.75
CA ALA A 90 -12.35 10.77 -0.58
C ALA A 90 -12.27 9.34 -1.16
N PHE A 91 -13.28 8.50 -0.89
CA PHE A 91 -13.37 7.16 -1.48
C PHE A 91 -13.46 7.20 -3.00
N THR A 92 -14.25 8.12 -3.56
CA THR A 92 -14.38 8.30 -5.00
C THR A 92 -13.03 8.68 -5.64
N ILE A 93 -12.27 9.57 -4.98
CA ILE A 93 -10.91 9.95 -5.41
C ILE A 93 -9.98 8.73 -5.37
N HIS A 94 -10.01 7.94 -4.29
CA HIS A 94 -9.18 6.74 -4.16
C HIS A 94 -9.48 5.71 -5.25
N ALA A 95 -10.75 5.41 -5.52
CA ALA A 95 -11.17 4.47 -6.54
C ALA A 95 -10.78 4.93 -7.95
N PHE A 96 -11.00 6.22 -8.26
CA PHE A 96 -10.58 6.81 -9.53
C PHE A 96 -9.07 6.76 -9.70
N ARG A 97 -8.31 7.18 -8.67
CA ARG A 97 -6.86 7.12 -8.64
C ARG A 97 -6.35 5.70 -8.87
N GLY A 98 -6.85 4.71 -8.13
CA GLY A 98 -6.44 3.30 -8.28
C GLY A 98 -6.66 2.78 -9.70
N THR A 99 -7.80 3.14 -10.31
CA THR A 99 -8.11 2.80 -11.70
C THR A 99 -7.14 3.48 -12.68
N MET A 100 -6.89 4.79 -12.51
CA MET A 100 -5.95 5.53 -13.37
C MET A 100 -4.52 4.98 -13.25
N LEU A 101 -4.09 4.62 -12.03
CA LEU A 101 -2.77 4.03 -11.82
C LEU A 101 -2.61 2.68 -12.50
N TRP A 102 -3.63 1.84 -12.44
CA TRP A 102 -3.60 0.57 -13.17
C TRP A 102 -3.54 0.79 -14.69
N LEU A 103 -4.37 1.68 -15.24
CA LEU A 103 -4.33 2.02 -16.67
C LEU A 103 -2.97 2.60 -17.08
N ALA A 104 -2.40 3.48 -16.26
CA ALA A 104 -1.07 4.03 -16.49
C ALA A 104 0.01 2.94 -16.42
N THR A 105 -0.11 1.99 -15.49
CA THR A 105 0.79 0.83 -15.42
C THR A 105 0.71 -0.03 -16.68
N CYS A 106 -0.49 -0.26 -17.21
CA CYS A 106 -0.69 -0.96 -18.48
C CYS A 106 -0.04 -0.21 -19.66
N ALA A 107 -0.23 1.10 -19.73
CA ALA A 107 0.33 1.93 -20.80
C ALA A 107 1.87 2.00 -20.77
N LEU A 108 2.45 2.04 -19.56
CA LEU A 108 3.90 2.12 -19.35
C LEU A 108 4.60 0.76 -19.41
N ALA A 109 3.86 -0.36 -19.38
CA ALA A 109 4.44 -1.68 -19.32
C ALA A 109 5.38 -1.97 -20.50
N TRP A 110 4.96 -1.63 -21.72
CA TRP A 110 5.76 -1.85 -22.91
C TRP A 110 7.00 -0.91 -23.02
N PRO A 111 6.88 0.42 -22.85
CA PRO A 111 8.03 1.32 -22.78
C PRO A 111 9.05 0.95 -21.73
N LEU A 112 8.59 0.58 -20.52
CA LEU A 112 9.49 0.19 -19.43
C LEU A 112 10.16 -1.16 -19.70
N ALA A 113 9.47 -2.12 -20.31
CA ALA A 113 10.05 -3.38 -20.74
C ALA A 113 11.21 -3.18 -21.72
N GLN A 114 11.09 -2.21 -22.63
CA GLN A 114 12.15 -1.84 -23.55
C GLN A 114 13.29 -1.11 -22.84
N PHE A 115 12.97 -0.15 -21.99
CA PHE A 115 13.97 0.66 -21.25
C PHE A 115 14.86 -0.19 -20.35
N TYR A 116 14.27 -1.15 -19.62
CA TYR A 116 15.00 -2.04 -18.72
C TYR A 116 15.51 -3.32 -19.41
N HIS A 117 15.37 -3.44 -20.74
CA HIS A 117 15.75 -4.64 -21.50
C HIS A 117 15.16 -5.94 -20.92
N ALA A 118 13.98 -5.85 -20.31
CA ALA A 118 13.29 -6.94 -19.62
C ALA A 118 11.90 -7.16 -20.24
N PRO A 119 11.79 -7.91 -21.36
CA PRO A 119 10.53 -8.09 -22.08
C PRO A 119 9.41 -8.70 -21.23
N GLU A 120 9.78 -9.39 -20.17
CA GLU A 120 8.86 -10.00 -19.22
C GLU A 120 8.04 -8.98 -18.42
N LEU A 121 8.54 -7.75 -18.26
CA LEU A 121 7.81 -6.66 -17.61
C LEU A 121 6.52 -6.31 -18.36
N ALA A 122 6.50 -6.45 -19.68
CA ALA A 122 5.34 -6.12 -20.51
C ALA A 122 4.06 -6.85 -20.07
N TRP A 123 4.19 -8.05 -19.53
CA TRP A 123 3.08 -8.88 -19.08
C TRP A 123 2.89 -8.85 -17.56
N ARG A 124 4.00 -8.83 -16.82
CA ARG A 124 3.95 -8.89 -15.35
C ARG A 124 3.50 -7.59 -14.73
N LEU A 125 3.89 -6.45 -15.32
CA LEU A 125 3.56 -5.14 -14.79
C LEU A 125 2.05 -4.83 -14.82
N PRO A 126 1.31 -5.05 -15.93
CA PRO A 126 -0.14 -4.89 -15.95
C PRO A 126 -0.88 -5.76 -14.93
N VAL A 127 -0.44 -7.01 -14.77
CA VAL A 127 -1.05 -7.94 -13.81
C VAL A 127 -0.75 -7.51 -12.38
N ALA A 128 0.51 -7.18 -12.06
CA ALA A 128 0.88 -6.67 -10.74
C ALA A 128 0.16 -5.37 -10.39
N GLY A 129 -0.09 -4.51 -11.38
CA GLY A 129 -0.84 -3.26 -11.26
C GLY A 129 -2.30 -3.45 -10.81
N ILE A 130 -2.88 -4.65 -10.97
CA ILE A 130 -4.21 -4.98 -10.42
C ILE A 130 -4.25 -4.74 -8.90
N SER A 131 -3.12 -4.90 -8.21
CA SER A 131 -3.02 -4.58 -6.78
C SER A 131 -3.28 -3.11 -6.47
N LEU A 132 -2.90 -2.19 -7.38
CA LEU A 132 -3.19 -0.75 -7.27
C LEU A 132 -4.68 -0.48 -7.50
N PHE A 133 -5.29 -1.13 -8.48
CA PHE A 133 -6.72 -1.07 -8.71
C PHE A 133 -7.49 -1.53 -7.47
N ILE A 134 -7.18 -2.71 -6.95
CA ILE A 134 -7.81 -3.26 -5.73
C ILE A 134 -7.64 -2.30 -4.55
N SER A 135 -6.44 -1.76 -4.34
CA SER A 135 -6.16 -0.86 -3.22
C SER A 135 -6.93 0.45 -3.31
N GLY A 136 -7.28 0.91 -4.51
CA GLY A 136 -8.14 2.07 -4.73
C GLY A 136 -9.55 1.91 -4.17
N PHE A 137 -10.05 0.69 -4.00
CA PHE A 137 -11.36 0.39 -3.43
C PHE A 137 -11.34 0.13 -1.92
N ASN A 138 -10.19 0.30 -1.25
CA ASN A 138 -10.14 0.24 0.20
C ASN A 138 -11.06 1.30 0.82
N PRO A 139 -11.83 0.93 1.86
CA PRO A 139 -12.77 1.87 2.48
C PRO A 139 -12.03 2.93 3.30
N THR A 140 -12.54 4.17 3.32
CA THR A 140 -12.02 5.27 4.15
C THR A 140 -12.15 5.01 5.66
N ARG A 141 -12.73 3.86 6.04
CA ARG A 141 -12.73 3.37 7.42
C ARG A 141 -11.33 3.15 7.99
N ILE A 142 -10.33 2.91 7.13
CA ILE A 142 -8.93 2.76 7.54
C ILE A 142 -8.43 4.09 8.11
N GLU A 143 -8.68 5.19 7.41
CA GLU A 143 -8.27 6.53 7.80
C GLU A 143 -9.03 7.02 9.03
N THR A 144 -10.35 6.79 9.08
CA THR A 144 -11.16 7.15 10.26
C THR A 144 -10.77 6.31 11.48
N ALA A 145 -10.47 5.03 11.32
CA ALA A 145 -9.95 4.19 12.41
C ALA A 145 -8.60 4.71 12.93
N THR A 146 -7.71 5.14 12.04
CA THR A 146 -6.43 5.75 12.40
C THR A 146 -6.65 7.08 13.13
N ARG A 147 -7.55 7.94 12.64
CA ARG A 147 -7.95 9.19 13.28
C ARG A 147 -8.47 8.98 14.71
N HIS A 148 -9.26 7.93 14.93
CA HIS A 148 -9.81 7.57 16.24
C HIS A 148 -8.87 6.70 17.09
N LEU A 149 -7.61 6.57 16.71
CA LEU A 149 -6.57 5.81 17.43
C LEU A 149 -6.91 4.31 17.58
N LEU A 150 -7.69 3.73 16.67
CA LEU A 150 -7.97 2.30 16.60
C LEU A 150 -6.85 1.54 15.86
N LEU A 151 -5.60 1.98 16.04
CA LEU A 151 -4.42 1.47 15.35
C LEU A 151 -4.27 -0.03 15.47
N GLY A 152 -4.59 -0.61 16.65
CA GLY A 152 -4.47 -2.05 16.86
C GLY A 152 -5.32 -2.90 15.92
N ARG A 153 -6.56 -2.44 15.58
CA ARG A 153 -7.41 -3.15 14.61
C ARG A 153 -6.86 -3.05 13.20
N VAL A 154 -6.49 -1.85 12.78
CA VAL A 154 -5.91 -1.62 11.44
C VAL A 154 -4.66 -2.48 11.25
N THR A 155 -3.73 -2.43 12.20
CA THR A 155 -2.47 -3.17 12.15
C THR A 155 -2.69 -4.69 12.16
N LEU A 156 -3.68 -5.19 12.93
CA LEU A 156 -4.02 -6.61 12.95
C LEU A 156 -4.53 -7.07 11.57
N LEU A 157 -5.42 -6.28 10.94
CA LEU A 157 -5.93 -6.60 9.61
C LEU A 157 -4.82 -6.54 8.55
N ASP A 158 -3.89 -5.59 8.67
CA ASP A 158 -2.70 -5.51 7.81
C ASP A 158 -1.81 -6.75 7.96
N LEU A 159 -1.55 -7.21 9.19
CA LEU A 159 -0.79 -8.42 9.44
C LEU A 159 -1.46 -9.68 8.87
N ILE A 160 -2.77 -9.82 9.08
CA ILE A 160 -3.52 -10.96 8.55
C ILE A 160 -3.48 -10.94 7.01
N SER A 161 -3.71 -9.79 6.39
CA SER A 161 -3.65 -9.64 4.94
C SER A 161 -2.26 -9.98 4.40
N GLN A 162 -1.21 -9.52 5.08
CA GLN A 162 0.17 -9.82 4.73
C GLN A 162 0.47 -11.31 4.87
N ALA A 163 0.03 -11.95 5.94
CA ALA A 163 0.20 -13.38 6.16
C ALA A 163 -0.49 -14.22 5.08
N ILE A 164 -1.74 -13.84 4.70
CA ILE A 164 -2.47 -14.47 3.59
C ILE A 164 -1.72 -14.30 2.27
N GLY A 165 -1.24 -13.09 1.97
CA GLY A 165 -0.47 -12.79 0.77
C GLY A 165 0.83 -13.61 0.70
N ILE A 166 1.58 -13.67 1.80
CA ILE A 166 2.81 -14.47 1.91
C ILE A 166 2.51 -15.97 1.75
N ALA A 167 1.48 -16.49 2.40
CA ALA A 167 1.11 -17.90 2.28
C ALA A 167 0.73 -18.25 0.82
N ALA A 168 -0.03 -17.37 0.15
CA ALA A 168 -0.35 -17.53 -1.26
C ALA A 168 0.91 -17.44 -2.15
N MET A 169 1.80 -16.48 -1.87
CA MET A 169 3.05 -16.28 -2.60
C MET A 169 3.94 -17.53 -2.50
N VAL A 170 4.18 -18.05 -1.30
CA VAL A 170 4.99 -19.25 -1.07
C VAL A 170 4.33 -20.49 -1.69
N GLY A 171 3.03 -20.69 -1.41
CA GLY A 171 2.28 -21.84 -1.93
C GLY A 171 2.25 -21.89 -3.46
N LEU A 172 2.00 -20.75 -4.12
CA LEU A 172 1.99 -20.66 -5.58
C LEU A 172 3.41 -20.82 -6.16
N SER A 173 4.43 -20.28 -5.49
CA SER A 173 5.83 -20.43 -5.94
C SER A 173 6.32 -21.87 -5.85
N MET A 174 5.83 -22.65 -4.86
CA MET A 174 6.14 -24.10 -4.79
C MET A 174 5.53 -24.89 -5.96
N VAL A 175 4.37 -24.47 -6.46
CA VAL A 175 3.66 -25.15 -7.56
C VAL A 175 4.15 -24.67 -8.93
N LEU A 176 4.26 -23.36 -9.11
CA LEU A 176 4.55 -22.75 -10.41
C LEU A 176 6.05 -22.60 -10.69
N VAL A 177 6.91 -22.57 -9.63
CA VAL A 177 8.35 -22.29 -9.70
C VAL A 177 8.65 -21.08 -10.61
N SER A 178 7.89 -20.01 -10.46
CA SER A 178 7.89 -18.86 -11.37
C SER A 178 7.58 -17.56 -10.61
N VAL A 179 8.04 -16.44 -11.18
CA VAL A 179 7.71 -15.05 -10.74
C VAL A 179 6.20 -14.82 -10.60
N TRP A 180 5.38 -15.56 -11.34
CA TRP A 180 3.93 -15.47 -11.23
C TRP A 180 3.41 -15.79 -9.82
N GLY A 181 4.07 -16.67 -9.07
CA GLY A 181 3.74 -16.92 -7.66
C GLY A 181 3.86 -15.66 -6.81
N LEU A 182 4.91 -14.84 -7.04
CA LEU A 182 5.13 -13.57 -6.34
C LEU A 182 4.05 -12.55 -6.69
N VAL A 183 3.76 -12.37 -7.98
CA VAL A 183 2.77 -11.39 -8.48
C VAL A 183 1.36 -11.74 -7.98
N ILE A 184 0.93 -12.99 -8.17
CA ILE A 184 -0.41 -13.42 -7.76
C ILE A 184 -0.53 -13.38 -6.23
N GLY A 185 0.49 -13.78 -5.49
CA GLY A 185 0.50 -13.68 -4.02
C GLY A 185 0.33 -12.25 -3.52
N ALA A 186 0.95 -11.26 -4.17
CA ALA A 186 0.77 -9.85 -3.86
C ALA A 186 -0.68 -9.38 -4.12
N ILE A 187 -1.30 -9.83 -5.21
CA ILE A 187 -2.71 -9.54 -5.54
C ILE A 187 -3.63 -10.16 -4.49
N VAL A 188 -3.39 -11.41 -4.10
CA VAL A 188 -4.16 -12.10 -3.05
C VAL A 188 -4.08 -11.35 -1.73
N GLY A 189 -2.89 -10.86 -1.35
CA GLY A 189 -2.69 -10.03 -0.16
C GLY A 189 -3.49 -8.72 -0.22
N SER A 190 -3.48 -8.04 -1.37
CA SER A 190 -4.26 -6.80 -1.60
C SER A 190 -5.77 -7.06 -1.53
N LEU A 191 -6.23 -8.16 -2.11
CA LEU A 191 -7.63 -8.57 -2.06
C LEU A 191 -8.05 -8.96 -0.64
N ALA A 192 -7.21 -9.69 0.08
CA ALA A 192 -7.45 -10.02 1.48
C ALA A 192 -7.57 -8.74 2.34
N LYS A 193 -6.69 -7.75 2.14
CA LYS A 193 -6.79 -6.46 2.81
C LYS A 193 -8.11 -5.76 2.50
N LEU A 194 -8.50 -5.69 1.23
CA LEU A 194 -9.76 -5.09 0.81
C LEU A 194 -10.95 -5.76 1.53
N VAL A 195 -11.06 -7.07 1.46
CA VAL A 195 -12.18 -7.83 2.06
C VAL A 195 -12.19 -7.66 3.58
N LEU A 196 -11.04 -7.84 4.24
CA LEU A 196 -10.95 -7.75 5.69
C LEU A 196 -11.28 -6.34 6.21
N THR A 197 -10.86 -5.28 5.52
CA THR A 197 -11.17 -3.91 5.93
C THR A 197 -12.65 -3.58 5.72
N TRP A 198 -13.28 -4.07 4.66
CA TRP A 198 -14.72 -3.89 4.45
C TRP A 198 -15.58 -4.65 5.46
N VAL A 199 -15.16 -5.84 5.88
CA VAL A 199 -15.95 -6.70 6.77
C VAL A 199 -15.73 -6.36 8.26
N TYR A 200 -14.46 -6.18 8.67
CA TYR A 200 -14.11 -6.12 10.09
C TYR A 200 -13.86 -4.72 10.63
N LEU A 201 -13.67 -3.72 9.75
CA LEU A 201 -13.43 -2.36 10.22
C LEU A 201 -14.76 -1.63 10.44
N PRO A 202 -15.03 -1.09 11.65
CA PRO A 202 -16.25 -0.35 11.91
C PRO A 202 -16.22 1.02 11.22
N GLY A 203 -17.37 1.47 10.75
CA GLY A 203 -17.52 2.79 10.14
C GLY A 203 -18.64 2.83 9.10
N PRO A 204 -18.97 4.01 8.56
CA PRO A 204 -19.98 4.15 7.53
C PRO A 204 -19.59 3.40 6.25
N ALA A 205 -20.59 2.91 5.53
CA ALA A 205 -20.35 2.34 4.20
C ALA A 205 -20.02 3.45 3.21
N ASN A 206 -18.93 3.32 2.48
CA ASN A 206 -18.59 4.27 1.44
C ASN A 206 -19.48 4.08 0.21
N ARG A 207 -19.80 5.19 -0.44
CA ARG A 207 -20.56 5.26 -1.70
C ARG A 207 -19.84 6.18 -2.66
N PHE A 208 -20.00 5.96 -3.95
CA PHE A 208 -19.55 6.91 -4.95
C PHE A 208 -20.37 8.19 -4.85
N HIS A 209 -19.72 9.26 -4.39
CA HIS A 209 -20.33 10.57 -4.23
C HIS A 209 -19.27 11.65 -4.43
N TRP A 210 -19.67 12.78 -5.04
CA TRP A 210 -18.77 13.91 -5.29
C TRP A 210 -19.35 15.19 -4.70
N ASP A 211 -18.76 15.67 -3.62
CA ASP A 211 -18.95 17.02 -3.11
C ASP A 211 -17.85 17.94 -3.61
N ARG A 212 -18.21 19.03 -4.28
CA ARG A 212 -17.24 19.98 -4.85
C ARG A 212 -16.37 20.64 -3.79
N THR A 213 -16.91 20.93 -2.63
CA THR A 213 -16.18 21.59 -1.54
C THR A 213 -15.16 20.64 -0.92
N ALA A 214 -15.55 19.40 -0.65
CA ALA A 214 -14.68 18.34 -0.17
C ALA A 214 -13.59 18.00 -1.20
N GLY A 215 -13.95 17.90 -2.48
CA GLY A 215 -12.99 17.62 -3.56
C GLY A 215 -11.92 18.71 -3.67
N HIS A 216 -12.31 19.99 -3.61
CA HIS A 216 -11.36 21.10 -3.63
C HIS A 216 -10.42 21.10 -2.41
N GLU A 217 -10.95 20.83 -1.21
CA GLU A 217 -10.15 20.73 0.02
C GLU A 217 -9.12 19.60 -0.08
N LEU A 218 -9.55 18.40 -0.50
CA LEU A 218 -8.69 17.23 -0.65
C LEU A 218 -7.57 17.46 -1.68
N ILE A 219 -7.90 18.00 -2.86
CA ILE A 219 -6.91 18.21 -3.93
C ILE A 219 -5.95 19.35 -3.58
N HIS A 220 -6.44 20.42 -2.94
CA HIS A 220 -5.59 21.55 -2.54
C HIS A 220 -4.54 21.13 -1.49
N PHE A 221 -4.91 20.26 -0.57
CA PHE A 221 -3.98 19.71 0.42
C PHE A 221 -2.89 18.83 -0.22
N GLY A 222 -3.24 18.13 -1.31
CA GLY A 222 -2.38 17.15 -1.95
C GLY A 222 -1.13 17.68 -2.64
N LYS A 223 -1.14 18.93 -3.11
CA LYS A 223 -0.01 19.51 -3.87
C LYS A 223 1.33 19.53 -3.10
N TRP A 224 1.28 19.75 -1.78
CA TRP A 224 2.45 19.76 -0.92
C TRP A 224 2.94 18.36 -0.59
N ILE A 225 2.01 17.42 -0.51
CA ILE A 225 2.34 16.01 -0.28
C ILE A 225 3.03 15.41 -1.50
N PHE A 226 2.58 15.74 -2.70
CA PHE A 226 3.24 15.33 -3.94
C PHE A 226 4.74 15.64 -3.96
N LEU A 227 5.13 16.87 -3.59
CA LEU A 227 6.55 17.24 -3.55
C LEU A 227 7.33 16.43 -2.53
N SER A 228 6.76 16.21 -1.34
CA SER A 228 7.38 15.41 -0.29
C SER A 228 7.53 13.94 -0.70
N THR A 229 6.51 13.36 -1.31
CA THR A 229 6.54 11.95 -1.76
C THR A 229 7.47 11.75 -2.96
N ALA A 230 7.59 12.72 -3.86
CA ALA A 230 8.57 12.69 -4.95
C ALA A 230 10.02 12.62 -4.42
N CYS A 231 10.36 13.47 -3.43
CA CYS A 231 11.65 13.39 -2.76
C CYS A 231 11.83 12.05 -2.02
N GLY A 232 10.79 11.57 -1.35
CA GLY A 232 10.80 10.28 -0.66
C GLY A 232 11.01 9.10 -1.60
N PHE A 233 10.44 9.14 -2.82
CA PHE A 233 10.68 8.14 -3.84
C PHE A 233 12.15 8.08 -4.26
N LEU A 234 12.74 9.24 -4.58
CA LEU A 234 14.15 9.32 -4.98
C LEU A 234 15.08 8.76 -3.89
N LEU A 235 14.77 9.04 -2.61
CA LEU A 235 15.56 8.54 -1.48
C LEU A 235 15.39 7.03 -1.23
N SER A 236 14.22 6.45 -1.50
CA SER A 236 13.89 5.08 -1.14
C SER A 236 13.96 4.07 -2.28
N GLN A 237 13.85 4.53 -3.51
CA GLN A 237 13.77 3.67 -4.71
C GLN A 237 14.69 4.14 -5.84
N GLY A 238 15.32 5.31 -5.71
CA GLY A 238 16.16 5.88 -6.76
C GLY A 238 17.35 4.99 -7.13
N ASP A 239 17.95 4.35 -6.14
CA ASP A 239 19.03 3.37 -6.32
C ASP A 239 18.58 2.19 -7.20
N LYS A 240 17.46 1.56 -6.87
CA LYS A 240 16.90 0.43 -7.61
C LYS A 240 16.48 0.79 -9.02
N ALA A 241 15.89 1.99 -9.18
CA ALA A 241 15.48 2.50 -10.49
C ALA A 241 16.70 2.71 -11.41
N ILE A 242 17.80 3.26 -10.86
CA ILE A 242 19.05 3.48 -11.60
C ILE A 242 19.73 2.13 -11.88
N PHE A 243 19.92 1.30 -10.86
CA PHE A 243 20.59 -0.01 -11.03
C PHE A 243 19.84 -0.92 -11.99
N GLY A 244 18.50 -0.86 -12.00
CA GLY A 244 17.69 -1.60 -12.96
C GLY A 244 17.96 -1.26 -14.44
N ALA A 245 18.53 -0.08 -14.72
CA ALA A 245 18.93 0.30 -16.08
C ALA A 245 20.36 -0.14 -16.47
N TYR A 246 21.22 -0.43 -15.48
CA TYR A 246 22.65 -0.72 -15.71
C TYR A 246 23.07 -2.15 -15.34
N LEU A 247 22.36 -2.78 -14.38
CA LEU A 247 22.67 -4.13 -13.92
C LEU A 247 21.82 -5.17 -14.67
N SER A 248 22.34 -6.40 -14.75
CA SER A 248 21.53 -7.54 -15.18
C SER A 248 20.43 -7.87 -14.17
N LEU A 249 19.38 -8.57 -14.61
CA LEU A 249 18.28 -9.00 -13.71
C LEU A 249 18.75 -9.91 -12.58
N GLU A 250 19.79 -10.70 -12.84
CA GLU A 250 20.43 -11.55 -11.84
C GLU A 250 21.11 -10.71 -10.74
N GLU A 251 21.97 -9.76 -11.14
CA GLU A 251 22.66 -8.85 -10.21
C GLU A 251 21.66 -7.99 -9.41
N LEU A 252 20.61 -7.48 -10.08
CA LEU A 252 19.56 -6.73 -9.42
C LEU A 252 18.75 -7.60 -8.44
N GLY A 253 18.62 -8.89 -8.70
CA GLY A 253 17.94 -9.85 -7.83
C GLY A 253 18.73 -10.20 -6.58
N ILE A 254 20.05 -10.08 -6.62
CA ILE A 254 20.97 -10.28 -5.49
C ILE A 254 21.06 -9.00 -4.64
N TYR A 255 20.97 -7.81 -5.26
CA TYR A 255 20.93 -6.50 -4.58
C TYR A 255 19.64 -6.30 -3.77
#